data_386313ff637272e799aedab2d764491e
#
_entry.id   386313ff637272e799aedab2d764491e
#
_cell.length_a   1.000
_cell.length_b   1.000
_cell.length_c   1.000
_cell.angle_alpha   90.00
_cell.angle_beta   90.00
_cell.angle_gamma   90.00
#
_symmetry.space_group_name_H-M   'P 1'
#
loop_
_entity.id
_entity.type
_entity.pdbx_description
1 polymer ?
#
loop_
_entity_poly.entity_id
_entity_poly.type
_entity_poly.pdbx_seq_one_letter_code
_entity_poly.pdbx_strand_id
1 'polypeptide(L)'
;RQMCIRDRNMSRGVNKVILVGNLGQKPDMKYTQSNTAVANLSLATSESWKDKDSGDLKTKTEWHRVVYFGKLAEIAEQYLDKGSKVYVEGKLQTRKWQDQSGNDRYTTEVLGQELTMLDSRGDSSGSSFENNNSGMSEEDVNQDNGEFSEEDIPF
;
A
#
# COMPACT_ATOMS: atom_id res chain seq x y z
N ARG A 1 7.69 -24.59 -30.00
CA ARG A 1 7.28 -23.75 -31.12
C ARG A 1 7.89 -22.38 -30.99
N GLN A 2 8.80 -22.12 -31.84
CA GLN A 2 9.35 -20.78 -31.93
C GLN A 2 8.24 -19.84 -32.41
N MET A 3 7.75 -19.03 -31.51
CA MET A 3 7.05 -17.84 -31.89
C MET A 3 8.00 -17.03 -32.80
N CYS A 4 7.63 -16.89 -34.02
CA CYS A 4 8.46 -16.13 -34.97
C CYS A 4 8.63 -14.70 -34.47
N ILE A 5 9.83 -14.39 -34.03
CA ILE A 5 10.27 -13.03 -33.66
C ILE A 5 10.23 -12.09 -34.88
N ARG A 6 9.60 -12.50 -35.96
CA ARG A 6 9.53 -11.71 -37.20
C ARG A 6 8.45 -10.67 -37.24
N ASP A 7 7.51 -10.74 -36.31
CA ASP A 7 6.49 -9.68 -36.20
C ASP A 7 7.05 -8.53 -35.39
N ARG A 8 7.71 -7.63 -36.09
CA ARG A 8 8.18 -6.36 -35.53
C ARG A 8 7.04 -5.45 -35.07
N ASN A 9 5.81 -5.85 -35.31
CA ASN A 9 4.60 -5.20 -34.83
C ASN A 9 4.00 -5.93 -33.64
N MET A 10 4.82 -6.55 -32.83
CA MET A 10 4.33 -7.11 -31.58
C MET A 10 3.76 -5.98 -30.74
N SER A 11 2.46 -6.02 -30.54
CA SER A 11 1.81 -5.16 -29.56
C SER A 11 2.56 -5.27 -28.24
N ARG A 12 2.93 -4.15 -27.68
CA ARG A 12 3.60 -4.13 -26.39
C ARG A 12 2.72 -4.80 -25.36
N GLY A 13 3.23 -5.83 -24.70
CA GLY A 13 2.56 -6.46 -23.60
C GLY A 13 2.42 -5.48 -22.43
N VAL A 14 1.52 -5.78 -21.52
CA VAL A 14 1.35 -5.04 -20.27
C VAL A 14 1.93 -5.87 -19.14
N ASN A 15 2.84 -5.29 -18.39
CA ASN A 15 3.36 -5.87 -17.16
C ASN A 15 3.12 -4.85 -16.04
N LYS A 16 2.04 -5.05 -15.32
CA LYS A 16 1.60 -4.14 -14.27
C LYS A 16 1.08 -4.90 -13.08
N VAL A 17 1.54 -4.50 -11.91
CA VAL A 17 1.11 -5.05 -10.62
C VAL A 17 0.58 -3.92 -9.77
N ILE A 18 -0.58 -4.12 -9.20
CA ILE A 18 -1.21 -3.21 -8.25
C ILE A 18 -1.46 -3.99 -6.96
N LEU A 19 -0.90 -3.49 -5.87
CA LEU A 19 -1.03 -4.09 -4.55
C LEU A 19 -1.48 -3.03 -3.54
N VAL A 20 -2.43 -3.40 -2.72
CA VAL A 20 -2.83 -2.63 -1.54
C VAL A 20 -2.74 -3.55 -0.34
N GLY A 21 -1.90 -3.21 0.61
CA GLY A 21 -1.70 -4.05 1.78
C GLY A 21 -0.92 -3.33 2.87
N ASN A 22 -0.55 -4.10 3.87
CA ASN A 22 0.16 -3.60 5.03
C ASN A 22 1.60 -4.09 5.04
N LEU A 23 2.51 -3.25 5.50
CA LEU A 23 3.89 -3.64 5.69
C LEU A 23 4.04 -4.59 6.88
N GLY A 24 4.75 -5.68 6.67
CA GLY A 24 5.07 -6.63 7.73
C GLY A 24 6.21 -6.19 8.63
N GLN A 25 7.05 -5.30 8.13
CA GLN A 25 8.19 -4.74 8.83
C GLN A 25 8.58 -3.40 8.21
N LYS A 26 9.43 -2.66 8.92
CA LYS A 26 9.99 -1.43 8.39
C LYS A 26 10.76 -1.72 7.09
N PRO A 27 10.70 -0.83 6.08
CA PRO A 27 11.48 -0.99 4.85
C PRO A 27 12.97 -1.19 5.12
N ASP A 28 13.55 -2.19 4.46
CA ASP A 28 14.98 -2.46 4.54
C ASP A 28 15.71 -1.65 3.49
N MET A 29 16.51 -0.71 3.94
CA MET A 29 17.23 0.24 3.10
C MET A 29 18.66 -0.22 2.86
N LYS A 30 19.05 -0.23 1.60
CA LYS A 30 20.42 -0.52 1.18
C LYS A 30 20.85 0.49 0.12
N TYR A 31 22.16 0.65 0.01
CA TYR A 31 22.75 1.49 -1.04
C TYR A 31 23.62 0.63 -1.94
N THR A 32 23.50 0.86 -3.24
CA THR A 32 24.33 0.20 -4.23
C THR A 32 25.73 0.83 -4.28
N GLN A 33 26.64 0.19 -5.00
CA GLN A 33 28.00 0.73 -5.19
C GLN A 33 28.00 2.11 -5.89
N SER A 34 26.98 2.37 -6.70
CA SER A 34 26.76 3.67 -7.33
C SER A 34 26.04 4.67 -6.42
N ASN A 35 25.89 4.36 -5.13
CA ASN A 35 25.21 5.18 -4.13
C ASN A 35 23.73 5.42 -4.39
N THR A 36 23.09 4.48 -5.09
CA THR A 36 21.65 4.50 -5.32
C THR A 36 20.91 3.83 -4.16
N ALA A 37 19.93 4.50 -3.61
CA ALA A 37 19.09 3.94 -2.56
C ALA A 37 18.20 2.84 -3.08
N VAL A 38 18.12 1.74 -2.35
CA VAL A 38 17.26 0.59 -2.64
C VAL A 38 16.49 0.22 -1.39
N ALA A 39 15.16 0.27 -1.45
CA ALA A 39 14.29 -0.15 -0.36
C ALA A 39 13.58 -1.45 -0.71
N ASN A 40 13.68 -2.42 0.18
CA ASN A 40 12.95 -3.67 0.09
C ASN A 40 11.80 -3.65 1.08
N LEU A 41 10.59 -3.83 0.57
CA LEU A 41 9.37 -3.85 1.36
C LEU A 41 8.76 -5.24 1.34
N SER A 42 8.32 -5.68 2.50
CA SER A 42 7.52 -6.90 2.66
C SER A 42 6.07 -6.51 2.85
N LEU A 43 5.27 -6.70 1.83
CA LEU A 43 3.87 -6.29 1.79
C LEU A 43 2.95 -7.49 1.95
N ALA A 44 2.05 -7.41 2.91
CA ALA A 44 1.06 -8.45 3.17
C ALA A 44 -0.28 -8.06 2.56
N THR A 45 -0.82 -8.96 1.74
CA THR A 45 -2.21 -8.89 1.30
C THR A 45 -2.97 -10.06 1.91
N SER A 46 -4.09 -9.79 2.54
CA SER A 46 -4.89 -10.80 3.22
C SER A 46 -6.26 -10.94 2.56
N GLU A 47 -6.65 -12.18 2.34
CA GLU A 47 -7.96 -12.54 1.88
C GLU A 47 -8.68 -13.32 2.96
N SER A 48 -9.95 -13.02 3.16
CA SER A 48 -10.78 -13.73 4.12
C SER A 48 -12.03 -14.25 3.41
N TRP A 49 -12.33 -15.50 3.66
CA TRP A 49 -13.54 -16.13 3.11
C TRP A 49 -14.18 -17.03 4.15
N LYS A 50 -15.47 -17.23 3.98
CA LYS A 50 -16.22 -18.16 4.81
C LYS A 50 -16.16 -19.55 4.19
N ASP A 51 -15.71 -20.53 4.94
CA ASP A 51 -15.71 -21.92 4.52
C ASP A 51 -17.16 -22.43 4.49
N LYS A 52 -17.56 -22.98 3.35
CA LYS A 52 -18.91 -23.53 3.17
C LYS A 52 -19.15 -24.81 3.96
N ASP A 53 -18.09 -25.57 4.23
CA ASP A 53 -18.19 -26.86 4.93
C ASP A 53 -18.23 -26.70 6.44
N SER A 54 -17.36 -25.86 7.00
CA SER A 54 -17.26 -25.66 8.47
C SER A 54 -17.98 -24.40 8.95
N GLY A 55 -18.31 -23.47 8.06
CA GLY A 55 -18.89 -22.18 8.43
C GLY A 55 -17.90 -21.20 9.08
N ASP A 56 -16.65 -21.57 9.22
CA ASP A 56 -15.62 -20.76 9.82
C ASP A 56 -15.04 -19.74 8.86
N LEU A 57 -14.61 -18.60 9.41
CA LEU A 57 -13.89 -17.61 8.64
C LEU A 57 -12.42 -18.01 8.50
N LYS A 58 -11.97 -18.21 7.28
CA LYS A 58 -10.58 -18.51 6.97
C LYS A 58 -9.89 -17.28 6.39
N THR A 59 -8.65 -17.08 6.78
CA THR A 59 -7.82 -15.99 6.30
C THR A 59 -6.52 -16.52 5.72
N LYS A 60 -6.17 -16.06 4.53
CA LYS A 60 -4.91 -16.35 3.88
C LYS A 60 -4.17 -15.05 3.64
N THR A 61 -2.91 -15.01 4.04
CA THR A 61 -2.03 -13.87 3.81
C THR A 61 -0.97 -14.22 2.79
N GLU A 62 -0.83 -13.40 1.77
CA GLU A 62 0.22 -13.50 0.77
C GLU A 62 1.24 -12.41 1.00
N TRP A 63 2.51 -12.79 1.00
CA TRP A 63 3.62 -11.87 1.19
C TRP A 63 4.26 -11.53 -0.15
N HIS A 64 4.30 -10.23 -0.45
CA HIS A 64 4.89 -9.71 -1.68
C HIS A 64 6.18 -8.96 -1.37
N ARG A 65 7.19 -9.22 -2.17
CA ARG A 65 8.43 -8.46 -2.11
C ARG A 65 8.35 -7.31 -3.12
N VAL A 66 8.47 -6.10 -2.62
CA VAL A 66 8.46 -4.89 -3.43
C VAL A 66 9.79 -4.18 -3.29
N VAL A 67 10.36 -3.76 -4.40
CA VAL A 67 11.65 -3.07 -4.43
C VAL A 67 11.46 -1.69 -5.04
N TYR A 68 11.95 -0.67 -4.34
CA TYR A 68 12.01 0.70 -4.84
C TYR A 68 13.44 1.15 -4.98
N PHE A 69 13.70 1.98 -5.98
CA PHE A 69 15.01 2.56 -6.24
C PHE A 69 14.98 4.09 -6.16
N GLY A 70 16.11 4.68 -5.78
CA GLY A 70 16.32 6.10 -5.79
C GLY A 70 15.43 6.87 -4.82
N LYS A 71 14.80 7.92 -5.31
CA LYS A 71 13.99 8.81 -4.48
C LYS A 71 12.79 8.13 -3.82
N LEU A 72 12.13 7.22 -4.52
CA LEU A 72 11.02 6.45 -3.96
C LEU A 72 11.46 5.55 -2.81
N ALA A 73 12.67 5.01 -2.89
CA ALA A 73 13.25 4.22 -1.81
C ALA A 73 13.47 5.08 -0.55
N GLU A 74 13.98 6.27 -0.71
CA GLU A 74 14.19 7.22 0.39
C GLU A 74 12.87 7.65 1.03
N ILE A 75 11.85 7.92 0.22
CA ILE A 75 10.51 8.24 0.70
C ILE A 75 9.91 7.07 1.48
N ALA A 76 10.06 5.86 0.96
CA ALA A 76 9.56 4.66 1.62
C ALA A 76 10.20 4.46 2.99
N GLU A 77 11.51 4.63 3.09
CA GLU A 77 12.23 4.51 4.36
C GLU A 77 11.80 5.60 5.35
N GLN A 78 11.64 6.81 4.88
CA GLN A 78 11.35 7.95 5.73
C GLN A 78 9.93 7.95 6.32
N TYR A 79 8.95 7.52 5.54
CA TYR A 79 7.53 7.65 5.89
C TYR A 79 6.83 6.34 6.26
N LEU A 80 7.40 5.20 5.91
CA LEU A 80 6.77 3.91 6.13
C LEU A 80 7.36 3.18 7.34
N ASP A 81 6.48 2.58 8.13
CA ASP A 81 6.82 1.76 9.27
C ASP A 81 6.08 0.42 9.20
N LYS A 82 6.40 -0.47 10.14
CA LYS A 82 5.67 -1.72 10.32
C LYS A 82 4.18 -1.46 10.49
N GLY A 83 3.36 -2.15 9.71
CA GLY A 83 1.91 -2.04 9.77
C GLY A 83 1.30 -0.92 8.92
N SER A 84 2.11 -0.09 8.28
CA SER A 84 1.63 0.96 7.38
C SER A 84 0.89 0.40 6.19
N LYS A 85 -0.26 0.95 5.89
CA LYS A 85 -1.04 0.58 4.71
C LYS A 85 -0.61 1.41 3.50
N VAL A 86 -0.29 0.73 2.42
CA VAL A 86 0.25 1.38 1.22
C VAL A 86 -0.40 0.84 -0.04
N TYR A 87 -0.48 1.71 -1.04
CA TYR A 87 -0.79 1.38 -2.42
C TYR A 87 0.50 1.33 -3.20
N VAL A 88 0.77 0.20 -3.84
CA VAL A 88 1.97 -0.04 -4.63
C VAL A 88 1.57 -0.30 -6.06
N GLU A 89 2.19 0.39 -6.99
CA GLU A 89 2.06 0.13 -8.40
C GLU A 89 3.44 -0.09 -9.00
N GLY A 90 3.58 -1.13 -9.78
CA GLY A 90 4.84 -1.47 -10.40
C GLY A 90 4.71 -2.57 -11.44
N LYS A 91 5.80 -3.27 -11.67
CA LYS A 91 5.86 -4.40 -12.60
C LYS A 91 6.52 -5.60 -11.97
N LEU A 92 6.18 -6.78 -12.45
CA LEU A 92 6.88 -8.00 -12.06
C LEU A 92 8.26 -8.06 -12.72
N GLN A 93 9.24 -8.42 -11.92
CA GLN A 93 10.60 -8.66 -12.38
C GLN A 93 11.13 -9.93 -11.75
N THR A 94 11.71 -10.79 -12.57
CA THR A 94 12.40 -11.98 -12.10
C THR A 94 13.89 -11.77 -12.23
N ARG A 95 14.58 -11.95 -11.12
CA ARG A 95 16.03 -11.80 -11.03
C ARG A 95 16.67 -13.17 -10.82
N LYS A 96 17.71 -13.45 -11.61
CA LYS A 96 18.54 -14.64 -11.45
C LYS A 96 19.74 -14.31 -10.55
N TRP A 97 20.01 -15.20 -9.61
CA TRP A 97 21.17 -15.10 -8.72
C TRP A 97 21.70 -16.48 -8.39
N GLN A 98 22.93 -16.54 -7.94
CA GLN A 98 23.55 -17.79 -7.52
C GLN A 98 23.61 -17.85 -6.00
N ASP A 99 23.23 -19.01 -5.45
CA ASP A 99 23.40 -19.26 -4.03
C ASP A 99 24.84 -19.64 -3.68
N GLN A 100 25.12 -19.86 -2.41
CA GLN A 100 26.45 -20.24 -1.94
C GLN A 100 26.92 -21.58 -2.47
N SER A 101 25.99 -22.44 -2.90
CA SER A 101 26.29 -23.73 -3.51
C SER A 101 26.57 -23.67 -5.02
N GLY A 102 26.46 -22.47 -5.62
CA GLY A 102 26.63 -22.27 -7.05
C GLY A 102 25.39 -22.60 -7.89
N ASN A 103 24.25 -22.90 -7.26
CA ASN A 103 23.02 -23.18 -7.97
C ASN A 103 22.34 -21.87 -8.41
N ASP A 104 21.79 -21.90 -9.61
CA ASP A 104 21.01 -20.78 -10.11
C ASP A 104 19.65 -20.70 -9.39
N ARG A 105 19.37 -19.53 -8.85
CA ARG A 105 18.10 -19.23 -8.19
C ARG A 105 17.41 -18.08 -8.89
N TYR A 106 16.09 -18.11 -8.85
CA TYR A 106 15.24 -17.06 -9.42
C TYR A 106 14.39 -16.46 -8.33
N THR A 107 14.35 -15.14 -8.28
CA THR A 107 13.49 -14.42 -7.36
C THR A 107 12.58 -13.48 -8.14
N THR A 108 11.27 -13.66 -8.01
CA THR A 108 10.29 -12.78 -8.59
C THR A 108 9.89 -11.74 -7.56
N GLU A 109 10.00 -10.49 -7.94
CA GLU A 109 9.70 -9.36 -7.09
C GLU A 109 8.93 -8.29 -7.88
N VAL A 110 8.29 -7.39 -7.18
CA VAL A 110 7.62 -6.24 -7.77
C VAL A 110 8.60 -5.06 -7.78
N LEU A 111 8.92 -4.57 -8.96
CA LEU A 111 9.67 -3.33 -9.10
C LEU A 111 8.70 -2.16 -9.00
N GLY A 112 8.71 -1.49 -7.86
CA GLY A 112 7.80 -0.38 -7.59
C GLY A 112 8.07 0.83 -8.46
N GLN A 113 7.03 1.40 -9.02
CA GLN A 113 7.07 2.61 -9.84
C GLN A 113 6.34 3.76 -9.18
N GLU A 114 5.29 3.46 -8.44
CA GLU A 114 4.51 4.42 -7.69
C GLU A 114 4.22 3.91 -6.28
N LEU A 115 4.14 4.83 -5.34
CA LEU A 115 3.86 4.56 -3.95
C LEU A 115 2.90 5.61 -3.41
N THR A 116 1.79 5.16 -2.84
CA THR A 116 0.84 6.02 -2.16
C THR A 116 0.57 5.48 -0.77
N MET A 117 0.75 6.32 0.23
CA MET A 117 0.43 5.98 1.61
C MET A 117 -1.07 6.15 1.83
N LEU A 118 -1.72 5.06 2.24
CA LEU A 118 -3.16 5.04 2.50
C LEU A 118 -3.50 5.11 3.98
N ASP A 119 -2.49 4.93 4.82
CA ASP A 119 -2.65 5.05 6.24
C ASP A 119 -2.77 6.54 6.58
N SER A 120 -3.94 6.95 7.05
CA SER A 120 -4.01 8.21 7.74
C SER A 120 -3.21 8.03 9.02
N ARG A 121 -2.01 8.56 9.08
CA ARG A 121 -1.42 8.88 10.36
C ARG A 121 -2.52 9.63 11.10
N GLY A 122 -3.07 9.00 12.13
CA GLY A 122 -3.86 9.73 13.08
C GLY A 122 -3.02 10.95 13.43
N ASP A 123 -3.45 12.07 12.94
CA ASP A 123 -2.87 13.34 13.30
C ASP A 123 -3.16 13.50 14.78
N SER A 124 -2.28 12.95 15.60
CA SER A 124 -2.19 13.29 17.00
C SER A 124 -1.44 14.62 17.15
N SER A 125 -1.43 15.42 16.12
CA SER A 125 -1.32 16.85 16.28
C SER A 125 -2.71 17.35 16.58
N GLY A 126 -3.11 17.20 17.83
CA GLY A 126 -4.13 18.03 18.38
C GLY A 126 -3.74 19.46 18.11
N SER A 127 -4.17 20.02 17.02
CA SER A 127 -4.41 21.42 16.96
C SER A 127 -5.57 21.67 17.91
N SER A 128 -5.23 21.86 19.17
CA SER A 128 -6.06 22.60 20.07
C SER A 128 -6.31 23.93 19.41
N PHE A 129 -7.40 24.02 18.70
CA PHE A 129 -8.01 25.31 18.51
C PHE A 129 -8.46 25.73 19.91
N GLU A 130 -7.55 26.37 20.62
CA GLU A 130 -7.93 27.24 21.69
C GLU A 130 -8.80 28.31 21.09
N ASN A 131 -10.08 28.03 21.09
CA ASN A 131 -11.08 29.07 20.89
C ASN A 131 -11.16 29.85 22.19
N ASN A 132 -10.26 30.81 22.32
CA ASN A 132 -10.39 31.87 23.27
C ASN A 132 -11.55 32.75 22.80
N ASN A 133 -12.75 32.38 23.15
CA ASN A 133 -13.83 33.32 23.17
C ASN A 133 -14.35 33.43 24.59
N SER A 134 -13.69 34.28 25.34
CA SER A 134 -14.25 34.85 26.54
C SER A 134 -15.23 35.96 26.13
N GLY A 135 -16.45 35.78 26.47
CA GLY A 135 -17.34 36.96 26.58
C GLY A 135 -18.75 36.84 26.04
N MET A 136 -19.61 36.61 26.96
CA MET A 136 -20.94 37.25 27.08
C MET A 136 -22.14 36.67 26.40
N SER A 137 -22.98 36.25 27.30
CA SER A 137 -24.41 36.51 27.47
C SER A 137 -25.41 35.61 26.79
N GLU A 138 -26.09 35.01 27.73
CA GLU A 138 -27.44 34.40 27.66
C GLU A 138 -28.40 35.20 26.78
N GLU A 139 -29.12 34.53 25.97
CA GLU A 139 -30.57 34.42 25.92
C GLU A 139 -31.03 33.85 24.59
N ASP A 140 -31.85 32.94 24.74
CA ASP A 140 -33.05 32.53 24.03
C ASP A 140 -33.01 31.21 23.28
N VAL A 141 -33.61 30.31 24.00
CA VAL A 141 -34.26 29.07 23.61
C VAL A 141 -35.24 29.31 22.47
N ASN A 142 -35.07 28.62 21.37
CA ASN A 142 -36.23 28.16 20.65
C ASN A 142 -36.00 26.77 20.08
N GLN A 143 -36.70 25.82 20.69
CA GLN A 143 -36.95 24.51 20.19
C GLN A 143 -37.61 24.59 18.81
N ASP A 144 -36.96 24.07 17.81
CA ASP A 144 -37.69 23.58 16.66
C ASP A 144 -37.32 22.12 16.44
N ASN A 145 -38.29 21.32 16.82
CA ASN A 145 -38.30 19.87 16.66
C ASN A 145 -38.59 19.59 15.19
N GLY A 146 -37.53 19.56 14.39
CA GLY A 146 -37.59 19.07 13.02
C GLY A 146 -37.47 17.55 13.02
N GLU A 147 -38.61 16.91 12.99
CA GLU A 147 -38.78 15.51 12.76
C GLU A 147 -38.18 15.13 11.41
N PHE A 148 -37.01 14.47 11.45
CA PHE A 148 -36.39 13.88 10.25
C PHE A 148 -37.16 12.60 9.89
N SER A 149 -37.96 12.68 8.86
CA SER A 149 -38.61 11.51 8.27
C SER A 149 -37.58 10.75 7.41
N GLU A 150 -37.52 9.44 7.59
CA GLU A 150 -36.60 8.52 6.90
C GLU A 150 -36.84 8.39 5.37
N GLU A 151 -37.68 9.24 4.79
CA GLU A 151 -38.02 9.12 3.37
C GLU A 151 -37.21 10.04 2.45
N ASP A 152 -36.30 10.85 2.98
CA ASP A 152 -35.52 11.80 2.17
C ASP A 152 -34.06 11.39 1.95
N ILE A 153 -33.77 10.11 1.91
CA ILE A 153 -32.46 9.65 1.48
C ILE A 153 -32.56 9.21 0.01
N PRO A 154 -32.04 9.99 -0.94
CA PRO A 154 -31.96 9.54 -2.33
C PRO A 154 -30.87 8.48 -2.47
N PHE A 155 -31.28 7.29 -2.80
CA PHE A 155 -30.38 6.27 -3.29
C PHE A 155 -30.18 6.40 -4.79
#